data_40a660d54f54d8d7a2f967991a6301cf
#
_entry.id   40a660d54f54d8d7a2f967991a6301cf
#
_cell.length_a   1.000
_cell.length_b   1.000
_cell.length_c   1.000
_cell.angle_alpha   90.00
_cell.angle_beta   90.00
_cell.angle_gamma   90.00
#
_symmetry.space_group_name_H-M   'P 1'
#
loop_
_entity.id
_entity.type
_entity.pdbx_description
1 polymer ?
#
loop_
_entity_poly.entity_id
_entity_poly.type
_entity_poly.pdbx_seq_one_letter_code
_entity_poly.pdbx_strand_id
1 'polypeptide(L)'
;MTIEQTKQFIQGQWVSIAPELRPSIARNADGTMKPFYLTRAFTYRTGDKFELDVVNSADAYGKVPLVRIGIKGSLVWQGEHPIADGAQKVKFTADEVYEVTPLIQGFADAMNQLAGKGFNQWEVNGTQSIMGKAFAPFGLSEGQVFAEYDLIYVFHDLLFWGARNVDGRGFDTEANRPTNLQIPLVRK
;
A
#
# COMPACT_ATOMS: atom_id res chain seq x y z
N MET A 1 -10.50 -4.80 -21.05
CA MET A 1 -10.25 -3.35 -21.33
C MET A 1 -8.80 -3.21 -21.75
N THR A 2 -8.51 -2.33 -22.74
CA THR A 2 -7.12 -1.97 -23.08
C THR A 2 -6.50 -1.12 -21.96
N ILE A 3 -5.17 -0.98 -21.97
CA ILE A 3 -4.45 -0.11 -20.99
C ILE A 3 -5.03 1.32 -21.03
N GLU A 4 -5.22 1.89 -22.22
CA GLU A 4 -5.71 3.26 -22.35
C GLU A 4 -7.17 3.42 -21.83
N GLN A 5 -8.02 2.44 -22.06
CA GLN A 5 -9.36 2.43 -21.48
C GLN A 5 -9.31 2.31 -19.95
N THR A 6 -8.42 1.45 -19.43
CA THR A 6 -8.24 1.32 -17.98
C THR A 6 -7.73 2.61 -17.36
N LYS A 7 -6.73 3.27 -17.96
CA LYS A 7 -6.20 4.56 -17.50
C LYS A 7 -7.29 5.64 -17.40
N GLN A 8 -8.14 5.73 -18.40
CA GLN A 8 -9.25 6.69 -18.40
C GLN A 8 -10.30 6.35 -17.35
N PHE A 9 -10.63 5.06 -17.24
CA PHE A 9 -11.68 4.60 -16.33
C PHE A 9 -11.29 4.79 -14.86
N ILE A 10 -10.03 4.51 -14.47
CA ILE A 10 -9.62 4.58 -13.06
C ILE A 10 -9.44 6.00 -12.54
N GLN A 11 -9.42 7.03 -13.37
CA GLN A 11 -9.26 8.41 -12.90
C GLN A 11 -10.32 8.79 -11.86
N GLY A 12 -9.89 9.51 -10.82
CA GLY A 12 -10.73 9.92 -9.71
C GLY A 12 -10.41 9.17 -8.42
N GLN A 13 -11.34 9.19 -7.48
CA GLN A 13 -11.15 8.66 -6.14
C GLN A 13 -11.78 7.26 -5.98
N TRP A 14 -11.02 6.38 -5.32
CA TRP A 14 -11.40 5.00 -5.04
C TRP A 14 -11.08 4.66 -3.59
N VAL A 15 -12.00 3.98 -2.90
CA VAL A 15 -11.83 3.64 -1.49
C VAL A 15 -12.13 2.17 -1.23
N SER A 16 -11.46 1.59 -0.24
CA SER A 16 -11.76 0.23 0.23
C SER A 16 -13.22 0.14 0.68
N ILE A 17 -13.91 -0.93 0.28
CA ILE A 17 -15.29 -1.23 0.75
C ILE A 17 -15.30 -1.72 2.21
N ALA A 18 -14.18 -2.28 2.67
CA ALA A 18 -13.97 -2.78 4.03
C ALA A 18 -12.46 -2.85 4.30
N PRO A 19 -12.02 -2.97 5.57
CA PRO A 19 -10.63 -3.24 5.87
C PRO A 19 -10.17 -4.56 5.25
N GLU A 20 -9.01 -4.52 4.58
CA GLU A 20 -8.35 -5.68 4.01
C GLU A 20 -7.61 -6.44 5.10
N LEU A 21 -7.74 -7.76 5.11
CA LEU A 21 -6.88 -8.63 5.90
C LEU A 21 -5.54 -8.80 5.18
N ARG A 22 -4.44 -8.51 5.88
CA ARG A 22 -3.07 -8.69 5.37
C ARG A 22 -2.31 -9.72 6.21
N PRO A 23 -1.70 -10.73 5.58
CA PRO A 23 -0.74 -11.57 6.28
C PRO A 23 0.51 -10.74 6.63
N SER A 24 1.06 -11.00 7.82
CA SER A 24 2.26 -10.36 8.31
C SER A 24 3.32 -11.43 8.57
N ILE A 25 4.60 -11.04 8.51
CA ILE A 25 5.70 -11.91 8.95
C ILE A 25 5.74 -12.06 10.48
N ALA A 26 5.08 -11.14 11.22
CA ALA A 26 4.97 -11.24 12.67
C ALA A 26 4.12 -12.45 13.08
N ARG A 27 4.48 -13.04 14.20
CA ARG A 27 3.81 -14.23 14.75
C ARG A 27 3.21 -13.93 16.12
N ASN A 28 2.11 -14.62 16.41
CA ASN A 28 1.55 -14.73 17.75
C ASN A 28 2.40 -15.70 18.58
N ALA A 29 2.20 -15.73 19.89
CA ALA A 29 2.91 -16.63 20.80
C ALA A 29 2.71 -18.12 20.47
N ASP A 30 1.61 -18.48 19.84
CA ASP A 30 1.28 -19.84 19.38
C ASP A 30 1.86 -20.18 18.00
N GLY A 31 2.67 -19.28 17.40
CA GLY A 31 3.30 -19.46 16.10
C GLY A 31 2.42 -19.10 14.90
N THR A 32 1.15 -18.81 15.10
CA THR A 32 0.26 -18.37 14.02
C THR A 32 0.66 -16.98 13.49
N MET A 33 0.38 -16.72 12.21
CA MET A 33 0.60 -15.38 11.63
C MET A 33 -0.27 -14.34 12.34
N LYS A 34 0.35 -13.23 12.74
CA LYS A 34 -0.38 -12.09 13.28
C LYS A 34 -0.92 -11.26 12.11
N PRO A 35 -2.24 -11.21 11.91
CA PRO A 35 -2.79 -10.40 10.84
C PRO A 35 -2.69 -8.91 11.17
N PHE A 36 -2.74 -8.07 10.15
CA PHE A 36 -3.07 -6.67 10.28
C PHE A 36 -4.13 -6.29 9.24
N TYR A 37 -4.78 -5.18 9.47
CA TYR A 37 -5.89 -4.73 8.65
C TYR A 37 -5.57 -3.35 8.10
N LEU A 38 -6.01 -3.08 6.88
CA LEU A 38 -5.83 -1.77 6.29
C LEU A 38 -6.99 -1.35 5.40
N THR A 39 -7.16 -0.04 5.27
CA THR A 39 -8.00 0.57 4.25
C THR A 39 -7.14 1.43 3.35
N ARG A 40 -7.58 1.61 2.10
CA ARG A 40 -6.91 2.43 1.09
C ARG A 40 -7.86 3.48 0.53
N ALA A 41 -7.32 4.64 0.26
CA ALA A 41 -7.97 5.66 -0.54
C ALA A 41 -7.00 6.09 -1.64
N PHE A 42 -7.32 5.75 -2.88
CA PHE A 42 -6.57 6.17 -4.05
C PHE A 42 -7.20 7.39 -4.71
N THR A 43 -6.36 8.25 -5.26
CA THR A 43 -6.73 9.24 -6.26
C THR A 43 -5.83 9.03 -7.48
N TYR A 44 -6.41 8.58 -8.60
CA TYR A 44 -5.69 8.47 -9.87
C TYR A 44 -5.86 9.75 -10.66
N ARG A 45 -4.74 10.23 -11.21
CA ARG A 45 -4.67 11.46 -11.99
C ARG A 45 -4.16 11.17 -13.40
N THR A 46 -4.31 12.15 -14.27
CA THR A 46 -3.70 12.10 -15.62
C THR A 46 -2.18 11.99 -15.52
N GLY A 47 -1.54 11.48 -16.59
CA GLY A 47 -0.08 11.32 -16.65
C GLY A 47 0.45 10.18 -15.79
N ASP A 48 -0.37 9.14 -15.57
CA ASP A 48 -0.01 7.95 -14.79
C ASP A 48 0.44 8.27 -13.35
N LYS A 49 -0.19 9.30 -12.75
CA LYS A 49 0.07 9.74 -11.37
C LYS A 49 -0.98 9.22 -10.41
N PHE A 50 -0.56 8.96 -9.17
CA PHE A 50 -1.47 8.53 -8.11
C PHE A 50 -1.13 9.18 -6.77
N GLU A 51 -2.15 9.27 -5.94
CA GLU A 51 -2.05 9.53 -4.51
C GLU A 51 -2.72 8.37 -3.78
N LEU A 52 -2.11 7.91 -2.70
CA LEU A 52 -2.60 6.79 -1.90
C LEU A 52 -2.47 7.11 -0.43
N ASP A 53 -3.60 7.06 0.28
CA ASP A 53 -3.64 7.00 1.73
C ASP A 53 -3.92 5.56 2.17
N VAL A 54 -3.08 5.03 3.06
CA VAL A 54 -3.29 3.74 3.72
C VAL A 54 -3.45 3.99 5.21
N VAL A 55 -4.47 3.42 5.82
CA VAL A 55 -4.62 3.39 7.27
C VAL A 55 -4.55 1.95 7.75
N ASN A 56 -3.52 1.63 8.53
CA ASN A 56 -3.39 0.34 9.18
C ASN A 56 -4.13 0.36 10.52
N SER A 57 -4.88 -0.70 10.80
CA SER A 57 -5.67 -0.86 12.02
C SER A 57 -5.35 -2.15 12.74
N ALA A 58 -5.53 -2.15 14.06
CA ALA A 58 -5.34 -3.31 14.92
C ALA A 58 -6.51 -4.31 14.86
N ASP A 59 -7.65 -3.89 14.36
CA ASP A 59 -8.88 -4.68 14.34
C ASP A 59 -9.51 -4.75 12.93
N ALA A 60 -10.29 -5.79 12.73
CA ALA A 60 -10.93 -6.08 11.44
C ALA A 60 -12.01 -5.07 11.00
N TYR A 61 -12.41 -4.18 11.91
CA TYR A 61 -13.45 -3.19 11.64
C TYR A 61 -12.89 -1.78 11.39
N GLY A 62 -11.55 -1.62 11.47
CA GLY A 62 -10.88 -0.34 11.28
C GLY A 62 -11.14 0.68 12.40
N LYS A 63 -11.59 0.23 13.59
CA LYS A 63 -11.95 1.11 14.71
C LYS A 63 -10.75 1.57 15.52
N VAL A 64 -9.64 0.84 15.45
CA VAL A 64 -8.40 1.15 16.15
C VAL A 64 -7.29 1.41 15.14
N PRO A 65 -7.26 2.62 14.52
CA PRO A 65 -6.22 2.97 13.57
C PRO A 65 -4.88 3.14 14.29
N LEU A 66 -3.82 2.58 13.71
CA LEU A 66 -2.46 2.57 14.27
C LEU A 66 -1.56 3.61 13.61
N VAL A 67 -1.60 3.65 12.29
CA VAL A 67 -0.73 4.49 11.47
C VAL A 67 -1.40 4.83 10.16
N ARG A 68 -1.16 6.05 9.66
CA ARG A 68 -1.46 6.47 8.30
C ARG A 68 -0.16 6.53 7.49
N ILE A 69 -0.24 6.09 6.25
CA ILE A 69 0.85 6.15 5.28
C ILE A 69 0.34 6.93 4.08
N GLY A 70 0.99 8.04 3.76
CA GLY A 70 0.72 8.86 2.58
C GLY A 70 1.76 8.61 1.50
N ILE A 71 1.31 8.30 0.29
CA ILE A 71 2.17 8.03 -0.87
C ILE A 71 1.68 8.86 -2.06
N LYS A 72 2.62 9.47 -2.79
CA LYS A 72 2.35 10.03 -4.11
C LYS A 72 3.44 9.59 -5.06
N GLY A 73 3.06 9.35 -6.29
CA GLY A 73 4.03 8.91 -7.27
C GLY A 73 3.43 8.54 -8.62
N SER A 74 4.14 7.67 -9.32
CA SER A 74 3.86 7.32 -10.71
C SER A 74 3.62 5.82 -10.91
N LEU A 75 2.83 5.51 -11.94
CA LEU A 75 2.53 4.17 -12.42
C LEU A 75 3.25 3.91 -13.75
N VAL A 76 3.82 2.72 -13.89
CA VAL A 76 4.30 2.19 -15.16
C VAL A 76 3.47 0.97 -15.53
N TRP A 77 2.82 0.99 -16.67
CA TRP A 77 2.03 -0.11 -17.21
C TRP A 77 2.92 -1.10 -17.92
N GLN A 78 2.75 -2.38 -17.61
CA GLN A 78 3.66 -3.45 -18.06
C GLN A 78 2.94 -4.56 -18.87
N GLY A 79 1.73 -4.25 -19.36
CA GLY A 79 0.94 -5.13 -20.18
C GLY A 79 -0.01 -6.05 -19.39
N GLU A 80 -0.65 -6.95 -20.11
CA GLU A 80 -1.70 -7.82 -19.57
C GLU A 80 -1.18 -8.86 -18.57
N HIS A 81 -2.04 -9.24 -17.64
CA HIS A 81 -1.80 -10.31 -16.68
C HIS A 81 -2.85 -11.40 -16.83
N PRO A 82 -2.47 -12.69 -16.82
CA PRO A 82 -3.39 -13.79 -17.12
C PRO A 82 -4.40 -14.13 -16.02
N ILE A 83 -4.41 -13.40 -14.89
CA ILE A 83 -5.32 -13.66 -13.77
C ILE A 83 -6.79 -13.43 -14.16
N ALA A 84 -7.05 -12.47 -15.04
CA ALA A 84 -8.38 -12.18 -15.57
C ALA A 84 -8.25 -11.43 -16.89
N ASP A 85 -9.23 -11.58 -17.79
CA ASP A 85 -9.27 -10.84 -19.05
C ASP A 85 -9.35 -9.33 -18.81
N GLY A 86 -8.39 -8.59 -19.35
CA GLY A 86 -8.23 -7.14 -19.14
C GLY A 86 -7.50 -6.73 -17.86
N ALA A 87 -7.01 -7.68 -17.04
CA ALA A 87 -6.13 -7.35 -15.92
C ALA A 87 -4.76 -6.88 -16.43
N GLN A 88 -4.22 -5.83 -15.81
CA GLN A 88 -2.98 -5.18 -16.21
C GLN A 88 -1.90 -5.30 -15.12
N LYS A 89 -0.68 -5.60 -15.55
CA LYS A 89 0.51 -5.49 -14.72
C LYS A 89 0.89 -4.03 -14.60
N VAL A 90 1.14 -3.59 -13.37
CA VAL A 90 1.64 -2.25 -13.09
C VAL A 90 2.85 -2.32 -12.16
N LYS A 91 3.72 -1.33 -12.28
CA LYS A 91 4.70 -1.00 -11.27
C LYS A 91 4.38 0.40 -10.79
N PHE A 92 4.14 0.58 -9.51
CA PHE A 92 4.01 1.90 -8.94
C PHE A 92 5.23 2.26 -8.10
N THR A 93 5.55 3.54 -8.09
CA THR A 93 6.74 4.07 -7.45
C THR A 93 6.37 5.28 -6.61
N ALA A 94 6.80 5.31 -5.35
CA ALA A 94 6.64 6.45 -4.46
C ALA A 94 7.77 7.46 -4.73
N ASP A 95 7.67 8.19 -5.84
CA ASP A 95 8.71 9.11 -6.32
C ASP A 95 8.45 10.59 -6.03
N GLU A 96 7.32 10.92 -5.39
CA GLU A 96 6.98 12.30 -5.02
C GLU A 96 6.80 12.48 -3.50
N VAL A 97 6.06 11.58 -2.84
CA VAL A 97 5.80 11.63 -1.40
C VAL A 97 5.79 10.21 -0.85
N TYR A 98 6.43 10.03 0.29
CA TYR A 98 6.28 8.84 1.14
C TYR A 98 6.38 9.26 2.60
N GLU A 99 5.25 9.26 3.29
CA GLU A 99 5.10 9.81 4.63
C GLU A 99 4.43 8.83 5.57
N VAL A 100 4.77 8.93 6.86
CA VAL A 100 4.19 8.12 7.94
C VAL A 100 3.70 9.04 9.04
N THR A 101 2.50 8.74 9.56
CA THR A 101 1.87 9.46 10.66
C THR A 101 1.39 8.44 11.71
N PRO A 102 2.02 8.32 12.88
CA PRO A 102 1.49 7.53 13.98
C PRO A 102 0.14 8.07 14.44
N LEU A 103 -0.83 7.21 14.67
CA LEU A 103 -2.17 7.60 15.12
C LEU A 103 -2.43 7.24 16.59
N ILE A 104 -1.53 6.45 17.18
CA ILE A 104 -1.57 6.10 18.61
C ILE A 104 -0.18 6.18 19.24
N GLN A 105 -0.12 6.40 20.55
CA GLN A 105 1.14 6.55 21.29
C GLN A 105 2.04 5.32 21.16
N GLY A 106 1.51 4.10 21.30
CA GLY A 106 2.30 2.88 21.20
C GLY A 106 2.97 2.71 19.84
N PHE A 107 2.39 3.24 18.74
CA PHE A 107 3.02 3.23 17.44
C PHE A 107 4.11 4.30 17.33
N ALA A 108 3.90 5.50 17.88
CA ALA A 108 4.92 6.55 17.95
C ALA A 108 6.13 6.07 18.77
N ASP A 109 5.91 5.42 19.91
CA ASP A 109 6.98 4.86 20.74
C ASP A 109 7.78 3.78 19.98
N ALA A 110 7.09 2.91 19.28
CA ALA A 110 7.75 1.89 18.44
C ALA A 110 8.59 2.54 17.31
N MET A 111 8.11 3.62 16.68
CA MET A 111 8.89 4.36 15.68
C MET A 111 10.12 5.02 16.29
N ASN A 112 10.01 5.60 17.50
CA ASN A 112 11.16 6.17 18.21
C ASN A 112 12.25 5.15 18.52
N GLN A 113 11.89 3.88 18.69
CA GLN A 113 12.84 2.79 18.94
C GLN A 113 13.42 2.20 17.64
N LEU A 114 12.64 2.14 16.55
CA LEU A 114 12.95 1.32 15.38
C LEU A 114 13.34 2.13 14.13
N ALA A 115 12.93 3.40 14.03
CA ALA A 115 13.06 4.16 12.78
C ALA A 115 14.52 4.50 12.42
N GLY A 116 15.43 4.49 13.36
CA GLY A 116 16.84 4.80 13.13
C GLY A 116 17.14 6.31 13.12
N LYS A 117 18.25 6.69 12.49
CA LYS A 117 18.71 8.09 12.43
C LYS A 117 18.01 8.86 11.31
N GLY A 118 17.99 10.20 11.43
CA GLY A 118 17.46 11.08 10.38
C GLY A 118 15.97 11.44 10.53
N PHE A 119 15.38 11.07 11.66
CA PHE A 119 14.01 11.45 12.03
C PHE A 119 14.01 12.32 13.29
N ASN A 120 13.02 13.21 13.36
CA ASN A 120 12.67 13.86 14.64
C ASN A 120 11.99 12.84 15.55
N GLN A 121 11.76 13.24 16.80
CA GLN A 121 10.92 12.43 17.69
C GLN A 121 9.55 12.21 17.06
N TRP A 122 9.12 10.95 17.03
CA TRP A 122 7.81 10.57 16.54
C TRP A 122 6.75 10.86 17.61
N GLU A 123 5.71 11.56 17.18
CA GLU A 123 4.59 11.96 18.04
C GLU A 123 3.27 11.56 17.38
N VAL A 124 2.24 11.37 18.17
CA VAL A 124 0.89 11.09 17.65
C VAL A 124 0.42 12.25 16.78
N ASN A 125 -0.07 11.91 15.58
CA ASN A 125 -0.47 12.83 14.51
C ASN A 125 0.70 13.67 13.91
N GLY A 126 1.93 13.43 14.33
CA GLY A 126 3.11 14.02 13.71
C GLY A 126 3.51 13.27 12.43
N THR A 127 3.46 13.93 11.29
CA THR A 127 3.84 13.35 9.99
C THR A 127 5.31 13.57 9.71
N GLN A 128 6.01 12.52 9.28
CA GLN A 128 7.39 12.63 8.80
C GLN A 128 7.58 11.92 7.47
N SER A 129 8.36 12.55 6.59
CA SER A 129 8.78 11.93 5.32
C SER A 129 9.82 10.86 5.58
N ILE A 130 9.59 9.67 5.01
CA ILE A 130 10.53 8.54 4.99
C ILE A 130 11.15 8.34 3.60
N MET A 131 10.81 9.21 2.65
CA MET A 131 11.27 9.13 1.26
C MET A 131 12.80 9.23 1.19
N GLY A 132 13.44 8.24 0.57
CA GLY A 132 14.89 8.18 0.42
C GLY A 132 15.68 7.95 1.71
N LYS A 133 15.03 7.74 2.84
CA LYS A 133 15.66 7.49 4.14
C LYS A 133 15.66 5.99 4.48
N ALA A 134 16.69 5.54 5.19
CA ALA A 134 16.65 4.24 5.82
C ALA A 134 15.52 4.20 6.86
N PHE A 135 14.55 3.30 6.69
CA PHE A 135 13.41 3.18 7.57
C PHE A 135 13.13 1.71 7.87
N ALA A 136 13.77 1.20 8.91
CA ALA A 136 13.73 -0.20 9.29
C ALA A 136 12.31 -0.78 9.48
N PRO A 137 11.31 -0.05 10.03
CA PRO A 137 9.95 -0.56 10.16
C PRO A 137 9.32 -1.02 8.84
N PHE A 138 9.74 -0.46 7.69
CA PHE A 138 9.26 -0.84 6.36
C PHE A 138 10.34 -1.52 5.49
N GLY A 139 11.50 -1.83 6.08
CA GLY A 139 12.59 -2.48 5.36
C GLY A 139 13.27 -1.60 4.30
N LEU A 140 13.17 -0.27 4.41
CA LEU A 140 13.78 0.66 3.47
C LEU A 140 15.24 0.93 3.80
N SER A 141 16.08 0.92 2.77
CA SER A 141 17.48 1.33 2.84
C SER A 141 17.65 2.80 2.46
N GLU A 142 18.76 3.41 2.86
CA GLU A 142 19.13 4.79 2.47
C GLU A 142 19.18 4.93 0.95
N GLY A 143 18.57 5.99 0.42
CA GLY A 143 18.50 6.26 -1.01
C GLY A 143 17.52 5.36 -1.78
N GLN A 144 16.90 4.40 -1.16
CA GLN A 144 15.93 3.52 -1.81
C GLN A 144 14.65 4.28 -2.13
N VAL A 145 14.19 4.19 -3.39
CA VAL A 145 12.85 4.61 -3.80
C VAL A 145 11.93 3.42 -3.70
N PHE A 146 10.89 3.53 -2.89
CA PHE A 146 9.91 2.45 -2.72
C PHE A 146 9.14 2.23 -4.02
N ALA A 147 9.11 0.99 -4.46
CA ALA A 147 8.34 0.57 -5.62
C ALA A 147 7.76 -0.83 -5.41
N GLU A 148 6.57 -1.05 -5.97
CA GLU A 148 5.91 -2.35 -5.94
C GLU A 148 5.42 -2.77 -7.33
N TYR A 149 5.53 -4.06 -7.62
CA TYR A 149 4.97 -4.71 -8.80
C TYR A 149 3.59 -5.26 -8.43
N ASP A 150 2.55 -4.70 -9.00
CA ASP A 150 1.17 -5.04 -8.63
C ASP A 150 0.29 -5.23 -9.87
N LEU A 151 -1.00 -5.38 -9.66
CA LEU A 151 -2.02 -5.59 -10.66
C LEU A 151 -3.07 -4.49 -10.55
N ILE A 152 -3.64 -4.11 -11.67
CA ILE A 152 -4.89 -3.34 -11.75
C ILE A 152 -5.87 -4.12 -12.60
N TYR A 153 -7.05 -4.37 -12.08
CA TYR A 153 -8.15 -4.99 -12.80
C TYR A 153 -9.45 -4.24 -12.54
N VAL A 154 -10.15 -3.91 -13.61
CA VAL A 154 -11.46 -3.26 -13.55
C VAL A 154 -12.52 -4.28 -13.97
N PHE A 155 -13.49 -4.50 -13.11
CA PHE A 155 -14.66 -5.33 -13.42
C PHE A 155 -15.93 -4.57 -13.03
N HIS A 156 -16.76 -4.22 -14.00
CA HIS A 156 -17.86 -3.26 -13.82
C HIS A 156 -17.35 -1.96 -13.16
N ASP A 157 -17.98 -1.53 -12.08
CA ASP A 157 -17.63 -0.32 -11.33
C ASP A 157 -16.69 -0.60 -10.14
N LEU A 158 -15.97 -1.72 -10.17
CA LEU A 158 -15.05 -2.15 -9.13
C LEU A 158 -13.62 -2.12 -9.63
N LEU A 159 -12.71 -1.64 -8.77
CA LEU A 159 -11.28 -1.61 -9.04
C LEU A 159 -10.56 -2.59 -8.10
N PHE A 160 -9.86 -3.55 -8.68
CA PHE A 160 -9.10 -4.56 -7.94
C PHE A 160 -7.60 -4.28 -8.05
N TRP A 161 -6.92 -4.49 -6.94
CA TRP A 161 -5.47 -4.58 -6.83
C TRP A 161 -5.06 -6.01 -6.48
N GLY A 162 -3.76 -6.28 -6.55
CA GLY A 162 -3.24 -7.58 -6.15
C GLY A 162 -3.34 -7.83 -4.65
N ALA A 163 -3.65 -9.06 -4.28
CA ALA A 163 -3.63 -9.51 -2.90
C ALA A 163 -2.21 -9.81 -2.44
N ARG A 164 -1.90 -9.51 -1.18
CA ARG A 164 -0.62 -9.88 -0.56
C ARG A 164 -0.39 -11.38 -0.67
N ASN A 165 0.82 -11.79 -1.02
CA ASN A 165 1.19 -13.20 -1.03
C ASN A 165 0.95 -13.82 0.35
N VAL A 166 0.44 -15.06 0.39
CA VAL A 166 0.05 -15.74 1.63
C VAL A 166 1.22 -15.96 2.61
N ASP A 167 2.45 -15.98 2.12
CA ASP A 167 3.67 -16.05 2.92
C ASP A 167 4.11 -14.69 3.48
N GLY A 168 3.39 -13.60 3.17
CA GLY A 168 3.64 -12.26 3.66
C GLY A 168 4.73 -11.49 2.93
N ARG A 169 5.40 -12.08 1.90
CA ARG A 169 6.43 -11.36 1.12
C ARG A 169 5.85 -10.15 0.39
N GLY A 170 6.70 -9.15 0.17
CA GLY A 170 6.33 -7.92 -0.52
C GLY A 170 6.23 -8.10 -2.04
N PHE A 171 5.87 -7.02 -2.73
CA PHE A 171 5.76 -6.93 -4.20
C PHE A 171 6.99 -6.23 -4.79
N ASP A 172 8.13 -6.36 -4.16
CA ASP A 172 9.38 -5.63 -4.42
C ASP A 172 10.08 -6.03 -5.73
N THR A 173 9.72 -7.18 -6.28
CA THR A 173 10.23 -7.67 -7.55
C THR A 173 9.12 -8.15 -8.47
N GLU A 174 9.38 -8.23 -9.77
CA GLU A 174 8.40 -8.77 -10.72
C GLU A 174 8.02 -10.23 -10.42
N ALA A 175 8.96 -11.03 -9.92
CA ALA A 175 8.72 -12.41 -9.50
C ALA A 175 7.81 -12.53 -8.27
N ASN A 176 7.73 -11.47 -7.47
CA ASN A 176 6.88 -11.38 -6.29
C ASN A 176 5.53 -10.70 -6.57
N ARG A 177 5.24 -10.39 -7.85
CA ARG A 177 3.94 -9.85 -8.26
C ARG A 177 2.80 -10.71 -7.73
N PRO A 178 1.69 -10.11 -7.28
CA PRO A 178 0.52 -10.85 -6.81
C PRO A 178 0.00 -11.83 -7.86
N THR A 179 -0.48 -12.98 -7.40
CA THR A 179 -1.15 -14.00 -8.21
C THR A 179 -2.65 -14.11 -7.89
N ASN A 180 -3.15 -13.27 -6.99
CA ASN A 180 -4.55 -13.18 -6.62
C ASN A 180 -4.99 -11.71 -6.57
N LEU A 181 -6.29 -11.46 -6.66
CA LEU A 181 -6.87 -10.14 -6.51
C LEU A 181 -7.33 -9.92 -5.06
N GLN A 182 -7.17 -8.68 -4.58
CA GLN A 182 -7.65 -8.22 -3.28
C GLN A 182 -9.15 -7.88 -3.36
N ILE A 183 -9.79 -7.68 -2.21
CA ILE A 183 -11.15 -7.11 -2.17
C ILE A 183 -11.16 -5.78 -2.93
N PRO A 184 -12.22 -5.47 -3.68
CA PRO A 184 -12.22 -4.31 -4.56
C PRO A 184 -12.29 -2.98 -3.81
N LEU A 185 -11.89 -1.96 -4.53
CA LEU A 185 -12.18 -0.56 -4.22
C LEU A 185 -13.44 -0.15 -4.97
N VAL A 186 -14.19 0.77 -4.39
CA VAL A 186 -15.35 1.42 -5.01
C VAL A 186 -15.04 2.90 -5.26
N ARG A 187 -15.70 3.45 -6.25
CA ARG A 187 -15.59 4.89 -6.55
C ARG A 187 -16.21 5.71 -5.43
N LYS A 188 -15.52 6.78 -5.02
CA LYS A 188 -16.02 7.72 -4.01
C LYS A 188 -16.80 8.86 -4.65
#